data_e1bb2f6d3e925b45a1726912407ed46e
#
_entry.id   e1bb2f6d3e925b45a1726912407ed46e
#
_cell.length_a   1.000
_cell.length_b   1.000
_cell.length_c   1.000
_cell.angle_alpha   90.00
_cell.angle_beta   90.00
_cell.angle_gamma   90.00
#
_symmetry.space_group_name_H-M   'P 1'
#
loop_
_entity.id
_entity.type
_entity.pdbx_description
1 polymer ?
#
loop_
_entity_poly.entity_id
_entity_poly.type
_entity_poly.pdbx_seq_one_letter_code
_entity_poly.pdbx_strand_id
1 'polypeptide(L)'
;MSSVAANMPVLVVIAPLFTAFVLTTLARRIRLVEGLVVFTGILVLIGSGFLAADVFNKETAIIYQVGGWPAPWGIELKAGSVGVFFLLVASFVSVPVSLFSVNNLSDEVGGKERTARFYVLYLLLCGAMYGMAVTNDLFNVFVLVEVATLSCCGLVSSRNRPRAAEAAFTYLILATLGSTLILGGIGFIYIITGHLNMGFVHDELNRIWQSEPHVVWTSFSFMLVGFGVKSALFPLHVWLPDAHSTAPSPASAILSGIAVKGYLICLLKILYNVFGYTLMRAFAINTILVLAGSIAIIAGAVLALMQTELKRRLAFSTVSQIGYIIMGIGIMNTKGLSGTLFYLAGHAVTKSVLFLAAGAMISASGRKKISELAGIGRKMPVTMAAFTVGSLGLTGIPLFSGFVGKWYLILGSLESGSFFPAVVIIAGSILCAAYLFSVVRVAYFEPAPDENWKDPGLAQKIALIVLASAVLVLGILPDPFLELAGRAAEELLALK
;
A
#
# COMPACT_ATOMS: atom_id res chain seq x y z
N MET A 1 -31.54 4.08 -6.43
CA MET A 1 -30.28 4.73 -6.00
C MET A 1 -30.34 6.20 -6.34
N SER A 2 -29.91 7.10 -5.46
CA SER A 2 -29.73 8.49 -5.87
C SER A 2 -28.68 8.54 -7.00
N SER A 3 -28.84 9.42 -7.98
CA SER A 3 -27.89 9.55 -9.10
C SER A 3 -26.44 9.78 -8.64
N VAL A 4 -26.25 10.34 -7.46
CA VAL A 4 -24.93 10.60 -6.84
C VAL A 4 -24.25 9.30 -6.41
N ALA A 5 -24.98 8.37 -5.76
CA ALA A 5 -24.39 7.10 -5.31
C ALA A 5 -23.90 6.21 -6.48
N ALA A 6 -24.65 6.22 -7.60
CA ALA A 6 -24.26 5.49 -8.80
C ALA A 6 -22.96 6.02 -9.45
N ASN A 7 -22.66 7.31 -9.30
CA ASN A 7 -21.49 7.96 -9.89
C ASN A 7 -20.28 8.00 -8.93
N MET A 8 -20.44 7.61 -7.65
CA MET A 8 -19.35 7.67 -6.67
C MET A 8 -18.09 6.91 -7.08
N PRO A 9 -18.15 5.70 -7.69
CA PRO A 9 -16.93 4.99 -8.09
C PRO A 9 -16.03 5.79 -9.03
N VAL A 10 -16.59 6.57 -9.93
CA VAL A 10 -15.81 7.42 -10.84
C VAL A 10 -15.38 8.74 -10.18
N LEU A 11 -16.23 9.32 -9.32
CA LEU A 11 -15.93 10.60 -8.67
C LEU A 11 -14.72 10.51 -7.73
N VAL A 12 -14.56 9.43 -6.97
CA VAL A 12 -13.42 9.24 -6.07
C VAL A 12 -12.09 9.11 -6.83
N VAL A 13 -12.13 8.64 -8.07
CA VAL A 13 -10.95 8.52 -8.95
C VAL A 13 -10.66 9.86 -9.65
N ILE A 14 -11.69 10.49 -10.22
CA ILE A 14 -11.52 11.72 -11.02
C ILE A 14 -11.15 12.91 -10.13
N ALA A 15 -11.66 13.02 -8.91
CA ALA A 15 -11.40 14.17 -8.04
C ALA A 15 -9.90 14.47 -7.84
N PRO A 16 -9.03 13.52 -7.43
CA PRO A 16 -7.61 13.79 -7.33
C PRO A 16 -6.93 14.03 -8.68
N LEU A 17 -7.33 13.33 -9.76
CA LEU A 17 -6.77 13.54 -11.10
C LEU A 17 -7.11 14.93 -11.64
N PHE A 18 -8.35 15.38 -11.49
CA PHE A 18 -8.77 16.72 -11.89
C PHE A 18 -8.07 17.79 -11.05
N THR A 19 -7.98 17.60 -9.74
CA THR A 19 -7.24 18.54 -8.88
C THR A 19 -5.77 18.60 -9.29
N ALA A 20 -5.12 17.47 -9.60
CA ALA A 20 -3.75 17.46 -10.10
C ALA A 20 -3.57 18.34 -11.34
N PHE A 21 -4.51 18.25 -12.28
CA PHE A 21 -4.51 19.12 -13.48
C PHE A 21 -4.66 20.60 -13.09
N VAL A 22 -5.59 20.95 -12.21
CA VAL A 22 -5.80 22.33 -11.74
C VAL A 22 -4.55 22.87 -11.05
N LEU A 23 -3.84 22.06 -10.26
CA LEU A 23 -2.62 22.49 -9.57
C LEU A 23 -1.50 22.95 -10.52
N THR A 24 -1.45 22.45 -11.75
CA THR A 24 -0.45 22.88 -12.73
C THR A 24 -0.54 24.37 -13.04
N THR A 25 -1.75 24.94 -13.00
CA THR A 25 -2.01 26.37 -13.24
C THR A 25 -1.76 27.23 -11.99
N LEU A 26 -1.80 26.63 -10.79
CA LEU A 26 -1.71 27.31 -9.51
C LEU A 26 -0.32 27.24 -8.84
N ALA A 27 0.70 26.76 -9.55
CA ALA A 27 2.03 26.45 -9.00
C ALA A 27 2.68 27.62 -8.22
N ARG A 28 2.36 28.88 -8.57
CA ARG A 28 2.88 30.07 -7.88
C ARG A 28 2.20 30.36 -6.53
N ARG A 29 1.01 29.78 -6.25
CA ARG A 29 0.19 30.02 -5.04
C ARG A 29 0.27 28.84 -4.10
N ILE A 30 1.43 28.59 -3.53
CA ILE A 30 1.70 27.34 -2.78
C ILE A 30 0.71 27.06 -1.64
N ARG A 31 0.27 28.07 -0.87
CA ARG A 31 -0.72 27.87 0.20
C ARG A 31 -2.07 27.38 -0.32
N LEU A 32 -2.48 27.86 -1.51
CA LEU A 32 -3.70 27.39 -2.15
C LEU A 32 -3.53 25.95 -2.66
N VAL A 33 -2.36 25.63 -3.22
CA VAL A 33 -2.02 24.27 -3.64
C VAL A 33 -2.10 23.30 -2.45
N GLU A 34 -1.44 23.61 -1.34
CA GLU A 34 -1.46 22.80 -0.11
C GLU A 34 -2.90 22.62 0.42
N GLY A 35 -3.68 23.70 0.47
CA GLY A 35 -5.07 23.67 0.91
C GLY A 35 -5.95 22.78 0.01
N LEU A 36 -5.81 22.89 -1.31
CA LEU A 36 -6.57 22.08 -2.28
C LEU A 36 -6.24 20.60 -2.19
N VAL A 37 -4.96 20.23 -1.97
CA VAL A 37 -4.56 18.84 -1.81
C VAL A 37 -5.20 18.20 -0.58
N VAL A 38 -5.13 18.88 0.57
CA VAL A 38 -5.75 18.39 1.82
C VAL A 38 -7.27 18.33 1.66
N PHE A 39 -7.88 19.37 1.08
CA PHE A 39 -9.34 19.41 0.82
C PHE A 39 -9.78 18.25 -0.08
N THR A 40 -9.08 18.01 -1.18
CA THR A 40 -9.38 16.89 -2.09
C THR A 40 -9.26 15.55 -1.37
N GLY A 41 -8.21 15.36 -0.55
CA GLY A 41 -8.05 14.15 0.26
C GLY A 41 -9.24 13.93 1.20
N ILE A 42 -9.69 14.97 1.90
CA ILE A 42 -10.87 14.91 2.80
C ILE A 42 -12.14 14.60 2.00
N LEU A 43 -12.34 15.26 0.85
CA LEU A 43 -13.51 15.02 -0.02
C LEU A 43 -13.56 13.56 -0.48
N VAL A 44 -12.43 13.00 -0.92
CA VAL A 44 -12.35 11.59 -1.34
C VAL A 44 -12.57 10.66 -0.15
N LEU A 45 -12.04 10.97 1.03
CA LEU A 45 -12.27 10.16 2.24
C LEU A 45 -13.77 10.10 2.60
N ILE A 46 -14.46 11.25 2.56
CA ILE A 46 -15.90 11.31 2.79
C ILE A 46 -16.66 10.51 1.72
N GLY A 47 -16.32 10.70 0.44
CA GLY A 47 -16.91 9.93 -0.67
C GLY A 47 -16.69 8.43 -0.55
N SER A 48 -15.49 8.03 -0.12
CA SER A 48 -15.16 6.63 0.15
C SER A 48 -15.97 6.06 1.32
N GLY A 49 -16.22 6.86 2.35
CA GLY A 49 -17.08 6.50 3.47
C GLY A 49 -18.54 6.25 3.05
N PHE A 50 -19.10 7.14 2.23
CA PHE A 50 -20.45 6.95 1.66
C PHE A 50 -20.54 5.72 0.76
N LEU A 51 -19.52 5.51 -0.09
CA LEU A 51 -19.45 4.34 -0.96
C LEU A 51 -19.37 3.04 -0.14
N ALA A 52 -18.57 3.04 0.92
CA ALA A 52 -18.47 1.91 1.83
C ALA A 52 -19.79 1.62 2.52
N ALA A 53 -20.42 2.63 3.10
CA ALA A 53 -21.72 2.47 3.76
C ALA A 53 -22.77 1.89 2.81
N ASP A 54 -22.79 2.34 1.55
CA ASP A 54 -23.76 1.83 0.57
C ASP A 54 -23.49 0.38 0.17
N VAL A 55 -22.22 0.01 -0.10
CA VAL A 55 -21.83 -1.35 -0.50
C VAL A 55 -22.02 -2.34 0.66
N PHE A 56 -21.59 -2.00 1.87
CA PHE A 56 -21.68 -2.91 3.01
C PHE A 56 -23.10 -3.05 3.56
N ASN A 57 -23.95 -2.01 3.47
CA ASN A 57 -25.35 -2.11 3.91
C ASN A 57 -26.24 -2.88 2.91
N LYS A 58 -25.94 -2.78 1.60
CA LYS A 58 -26.74 -3.44 0.56
C LYS A 58 -26.19 -4.80 0.14
N GLU A 59 -24.98 -5.14 0.57
CA GLU A 59 -24.27 -6.37 0.19
C GLU A 59 -24.13 -6.56 -1.33
N THR A 60 -24.14 -5.46 -2.07
CA THR A 60 -24.05 -5.44 -3.53
C THR A 60 -23.00 -4.47 -4.02
N ALA A 61 -22.20 -4.89 -5.00
CA ALA A 61 -21.24 -4.00 -5.65
C ALA A 61 -21.97 -2.91 -6.44
N ILE A 62 -21.40 -1.70 -6.43
CA ILE A 62 -21.86 -0.61 -7.28
C ILE A 62 -21.05 -0.65 -8.57
N ILE A 63 -21.77 -0.78 -9.69
CA ILE A 63 -21.17 -0.84 -11.03
C ILE A 63 -21.37 0.51 -11.71
N TYR A 64 -20.29 1.06 -12.26
CA TYR A 64 -20.29 2.26 -13.08
C TYR A 64 -19.67 1.96 -14.44
N GLN A 65 -20.43 2.20 -15.50
CA GLN A 65 -19.99 2.02 -16.90
C GLN A 65 -19.41 3.34 -17.41
N VAL A 66 -18.12 3.35 -17.71
CA VAL A 66 -17.44 4.58 -18.20
C VAL A 66 -18.00 4.97 -19.56
N GLY A 67 -18.46 6.22 -19.67
CA GLY A 67 -19.08 6.73 -20.89
C GLY A 67 -20.44 6.13 -21.24
N GLY A 68 -21.04 5.34 -20.34
CA GLY A 68 -22.33 4.65 -20.58
C GLY A 68 -22.22 3.39 -21.44
N TRP A 69 -21.03 2.95 -21.79
CA TRP A 69 -20.81 1.74 -22.58
C TRP A 69 -20.71 0.52 -21.68
N PRO A 70 -21.58 -0.50 -21.85
CA PRO A 70 -21.51 -1.73 -21.07
C PRO A 70 -20.27 -2.56 -21.43
N ALA A 71 -19.77 -3.37 -20.48
CA ALA A 71 -18.76 -4.39 -20.78
C ALA A 71 -19.36 -5.43 -21.77
N PRO A 72 -18.57 -5.97 -22.73
CA PRO A 72 -17.11 -5.84 -22.87
C PRO A 72 -16.65 -4.62 -23.67
N TRP A 73 -17.54 -3.77 -24.18
CA TRP A 73 -17.20 -2.64 -25.08
C TRP A 73 -16.64 -1.44 -24.32
N GLY A 74 -17.08 -1.22 -23.08
CA GLY A 74 -16.64 -0.13 -22.21
C GLY A 74 -15.91 -0.63 -20.96
N ILE A 75 -15.14 0.30 -20.35
CA ILE A 75 -14.48 0.05 -19.07
C ILE A 75 -15.54 0.06 -17.96
N GLU A 76 -15.51 -0.96 -17.11
CA GLU A 76 -16.36 -1.08 -15.95
C GLU A 76 -15.57 -0.78 -14.67
N LEU A 77 -16.12 0.09 -13.82
CA LEU A 77 -15.67 0.28 -12.45
C LEU A 77 -16.65 -0.46 -11.52
N LYS A 78 -16.14 -1.44 -10.78
CA LYS A 78 -16.89 -2.25 -9.82
C LYS A 78 -16.39 -1.95 -8.41
N ALA A 79 -17.16 -1.18 -7.66
CA ALA A 79 -16.93 -0.94 -6.26
C ALA A 79 -17.54 -2.08 -5.43
N GLY A 80 -16.80 -3.20 -5.32
CA GLY A 80 -17.11 -4.32 -4.42
C GLY A 80 -16.45 -4.15 -3.06
N SER A 81 -16.69 -5.09 -2.14
CA SER A 81 -16.22 -5.01 -0.74
C SER A 81 -14.70 -4.87 -0.63
N VAL A 82 -13.94 -5.62 -1.45
CA VAL A 82 -12.45 -5.54 -1.49
C VAL A 82 -11.98 -4.16 -1.93
N GLY A 83 -12.55 -3.65 -3.02
CA GLY A 83 -12.18 -2.35 -3.59
C GLY A 83 -12.48 -1.21 -2.64
N VAL A 84 -13.67 -1.23 -2.04
CA VAL A 84 -14.12 -0.19 -1.11
C VAL A 84 -13.34 -0.24 0.21
N PHE A 85 -13.04 -1.42 0.73
CA PHE A 85 -12.18 -1.60 1.89
C PHE A 85 -10.81 -0.94 1.68
N PHE A 86 -10.15 -1.22 0.55
CA PHE A 86 -8.87 -0.60 0.23
C PHE A 86 -8.99 0.91 -0.01
N LEU A 87 -10.05 1.36 -0.68
CA LEU A 87 -10.31 2.77 -0.94
C LEU A 87 -10.42 3.57 0.36
N LEU A 88 -11.13 3.04 1.38
CA LEU A 88 -11.18 3.65 2.72
C LEU A 88 -9.80 3.79 3.35
N VAL A 89 -9.01 2.72 3.33
CA VAL A 89 -7.66 2.72 3.90
C VAL A 89 -6.76 3.71 3.17
N ALA A 90 -6.76 3.71 1.84
CA ALA A 90 -5.91 4.56 1.03
C ALA A 90 -6.29 6.04 1.15
N SER A 91 -7.58 6.37 1.12
CA SER A 91 -8.06 7.74 1.30
C SER A 91 -7.79 8.24 2.73
N PHE A 92 -8.00 7.41 3.76
CA PHE A 92 -7.67 7.77 5.14
C PHE A 92 -6.18 8.09 5.30
N VAL A 93 -5.28 7.25 4.79
CA VAL A 93 -3.83 7.45 4.92
C VAL A 93 -3.36 8.68 4.12
N SER A 94 -3.96 8.95 2.96
CA SER A 94 -3.55 10.09 2.13
C SER A 94 -3.74 11.44 2.82
N VAL A 95 -4.77 11.61 3.65
CA VAL A 95 -5.06 12.89 4.33
C VAL A 95 -3.96 13.27 5.34
N PRO A 96 -3.60 12.45 6.35
CA PRO A 96 -2.52 12.81 7.27
C PRO A 96 -1.16 12.95 6.57
N VAL A 97 -0.88 12.16 5.51
CA VAL A 97 0.38 12.30 4.75
C VAL A 97 0.42 13.66 4.03
N SER A 98 -0.67 14.10 3.41
CA SER A 98 -0.76 15.43 2.81
C SER A 98 -0.67 16.54 3.86
N LEU A 99 -1.34 16.40 5.00
CA LEU A 99 -1.29 17.35 6.10
C LEU A 99 0.14 17.49 6.67
N PHE A 100 0.87 16.37 6.81
CA PHE A 100 2.26 16.39 7.26
C PHE A 100 3.17 17.19 6.32
N SER A 101 2.89 17.20 5.03
CA SER A 101 3.71 17.88 4.03
C SER A 101 3.51 19.41 4.00
N VAL A 102 2.40 19.92 4.55
CA VAL A 102 2.10 21.37 4.59
C VAL A 102 3.20 22.16 5.32
N ASN A 103 3.67 23.24 4.71
CA ASN A 103 4.71 24.14 5.19
C ASN A 103 6.11 23.52 5.44
N ASN A 104 6.32 22.22 5.21
CA ASN A 104 7.58 21.53 5.45
C ASN A 104 8.24 20.99 4.18
N LEU A 105 7.43 20.65 3.20
CA LEU A 105 7.90 19.97 1.99
C LEU A 105 8.85 20.82 1.15
N SER A 106 8.66 22.15 1.13
CA SER A 106 9.50 23.09 0.37
C SER A 106 10.99 23.01 0.75
N ASP A 107 11.27 22.70 2.01
CA ASP A 107 12.63 22.57 2.51
C ASP A 107 13.27 21.23 2.07
N GLU A 108 12.45 20.17 1.99
CA GLU A 108 12.90 18.86 1.52
C GLU A 108 13.15 18.81 0.00
N VAL A 109 12.31 19.48 -0.81
CA VAL A 109 12.38 19.41 -2.28
C VAL A 109 13.10 20.60 -2.93
N GLY A 110 13.36 21.68 -2.18
CA GLY A 110 14.13 22.83 -2.64
C GLY A 110 13.30 23.87 -3.41
N GLY A 111 12.17 24.29 -2.86
CA GLY A 111 11.40 25.46 -3.28
C GLY A 111 9.95 25.21 -3.70
N LYS A 112 9.19 26.31 -3.77
CA LYS A 112 7.72 26.31 -3.94
C LYS A 112 7.24 25.66 -5.24
N GLU A 113 7.95 25.88 -6.35
CA GLU A 113 7.57 25.31 -7.65
C GLU A 113 7.72 23.79 -7.67
N ARG A 114 8.79 23.26 -7.07
CA ARG A 114 8.99 21.81 -6.92
C ARG A 114 7.97 21.20 -5.97
N THR A 115 7.58 21.92 -4.93
CA THR A 115 6.51 21.51 -4.01
C THR A 115 5.19 21.37 -4.76
N ALA A 116 4.85 22.32 -5.63
CA ALA A 116 3.62 22.22 -6.45
C ALA A 116 3.66 21.00 -7.38
N ARG A 117 4.79 20.76 -8.08
CA ARG A 117 4.98 19.56 -8.92
C ARG A 117 4.90 18.26 -8.13
N PHE A 118 5.44 18.23 -6.90
CA PHE A 118 5.30 17.09 -6.00
C PHE A 118 3.83 16.78 -5.71
N TYR A 119 3.02 17.80 -5.43
CA TYR A 119 1.59 17.60 -5.14
C TYR A 119 0.79 17.13 -6.37
N VAL A 120 1.16 17.57 -7.57
CA VAL A 120 0.58 17.02 -8.81
C VAL A 120 0.84 15.52 -8.89
N LEU A 121 2.08 15.08 -8.73
CA LEU A 121 2.44 13.66 -8.75
C LEU A 121 1.79 12.87 -7.61
N TYR A 122 1.69 13.48 -6.43
CA TYR A 122 1.02 12.89 -5.27
C TYR A 122 -0.45 12.58 -5.55
N LEU A 123 -1.18 13.54 -6.13
CA LEU A 123 -2.59 13.37 -6.47
C LEU A 123 -2.80 12.39 -7.64
N LEU A 124 -1.91 12.40 -8.65
CA LEU A 124 -1.92 11.40 -9.72
C LEU A 124 -1.73 9.98 -9.16
N LEU A 125 -0.80 9.80 -8.22
CA LEU A 125 -0.60 8.52 -7.53
C LEU A 125 -1.85 8.12 -6.74
N CYS A 126 -2.44 9.03 -5.96
CA CYS A 126 -3.67 8.75 -5.22
C CYS A 126 -4.82 8.34 -6.15
N GLY A 127 -5.05 9.08 -7.23
CA GLY A 127 -6.07 8.77 -8.22
C GLY A 127 -5.87 7.40 -8.88
N ALA A 128 -4.63 7.05 -9.22
CA ALA A 128 -4.30 5.73 -9.75
C ALA A 128 -4.58 4.61 -8.74
N MET A 129 -4.23 4.80 -7.46
CA MET A 129 -4.51 3.82 -6.40
C MET A 129 -6.01 3.63 -6.16
N TYR A 130 -6.78 4.72 -6.17
CA TYR A 130 -8.24 4.66 -6.03
C TYR A 130 -8.87 3.99 -7.27
N GLY A 131 -8.37 4.28 -8.47
CA GLY A 131 -8.79 3.60 -9.68
C GLY A 131 -8.52 2.09 -9.64
N MET A 132 -7.34 1.67 -9.18
CA MET A 132 -7.00 0.25 -9.00
C MET A 132 -7.95 -0.45 -8.01
N ALA A 133 -8.43 0.26 -6.99
CA ALA A 133 -9.39 -0.29 -6.04
C ALA A 133 -10.71 -0.70 -6.74
N VAL A 134 -11.21 0.15 -7.64
CA VAL A 134 -12.55 0.00 -8.22
C VAL A 134 -12.57 -0.52 -9.65
N THR A 135 -11.48 -0.55 -10.40
CA THR A 135 -11.49 -1.06 -11.79
C THR A 135 -11.81 -2.56 -11.85
N ASN A 136 -12.59 -2.97 -12.85
CA ASN A 136 -12.90 -4.36 -13.17
C ASN A 136 -12.41 -4.77 -14.56
N ASP A 137 -11.46 -4.04 -15.11
CA ASP A 137 -10.90 -4.24 -16.44
C ASP A 137 -9.37 -4.38 -16.35
N LEU A 138 -8.81 -5.42 -16.95
CA LEU A 138 -7.38 -5.76 -16.90
C LEU A 138 -6.50 -4.71 -17.60
N PHE A 139 -6.95 -4.17 -18.73
CA PHE A 139 -6.17 -3.16 -19.43
C PHE A 139 -6.18 -1.84 -18.67
N ASN A 140 -7.32 -1.49 -18.08
CA ASN A 140 -7.39 -0.32 -17.20
C ASN A 140 -6.51 -0.48 -15.94
N VAL A 141 -6.37 -1.71 -15.39
CA VAL A 141 -5.36 -1.99 -14.35
C VAL A 141 -3.97 -1.61 -14.84
N PHE A 142 -3.58 -2.06 -16.04
CA PHE A 142 -2.27 -1.72 -16.61
C PHE A 142 -2.07 -0.21 -16.75
N VAL A 143 -3.05 0.52 -17.29
CA VAL A 143 -2.97 1.99 -17.43
C VAL A 143 -2.77 2.67 -16.08
N LEU A 144 -3.54 2.28 -15.05
CA LEU A 144 -3.42 2.82 -13.70
C LEU A 144 -2.08 2.47 -13.05
N VAL A 145 -1.55 1.26 -13.29
CA VAL A 145 -0.20 0.85 -12.88
C VAL A 145 0.87 1.76 -13.49
N GLU A 146 0.73 2.15 -14.77
CA GLU A 146 1.69 3.05 -15.42
C GLU A 146 1.60 4.49 -14.87
N VAL A 147 0.39 5.03 -14.68
CA VAL A 147 0.21 6.34 -14.02
C VAL A 147 0.86 6.35 -12.64
N ALA A 148 0.66 5.29 -11.86
CA ALA A 148 1.28 5.15 -10.55
C ALA A 148 2.81 5.03 -10.64
N THR A 149 3.34 4.28 -11.62
CA THR A 149 4.78 4.11 -11.83
C THR A 149 5.48 5.43 -12.08
N LEU A 150 4.98 6.20 -13.04
CA LEU A 150 5.56 7.50 -13.38
C LEU A 150 5.44 8.50 -12.23
N SER A 151 4.30 8.48 -11.52
CA SER A 151 4.09 9.31 -10.34
C SER A 151 5.07 8.95 -9.21
N CYS A 152 5.26 7.67 -8.91
CA CYS A 152 6.23 7.21 -7.91
C CYS A 152 7.67 7.59 -8.30
N CYS A 153 8.05 7.40 -9.57
CA CYS A 153 9.37 7.79 -10.08
C CYS A 153 9.62 9.29 -9.86
N GLY A 154 8.66 10.14 -10.22
CA GLY A 154 8.74 11.58 -10.01
C GLY A 154 8.79 11.97 -8.52
N LEU A 155 8.02 11.30 -7.67
CA LEU A 155 8.07 11.52 -6.21
C LEU A 155 9.42 11.14 -5.59
N VAL A 156 10.03 10.05 -6.02
CA VAL A 156 11.38 9.63 -5.57
C VAL A 156 12.43 10.63 -6.01
N SER A 157 12.36 11.12 -7.25
CA SER A 157 13.32 12.08 -7.82
C SER A 157 13.11 13.53 -7.35
N SER A 158 12.06 13.83 -6.59
CA SER A 158 11.65 15.21 -6.26
C SER A 158 12.66 15.98 -5.41
N ARG A 159 13.55 15.29 -4.66
CA ARG A 159 14.72 15.91 -4.04
C ARG A 159 15.78 16.25 -5.08
N ASN A 160 16.30 17.49 -5.02
CA ASN A 160 17.39 17.94 -5.92
C ASN A 160 18.75 17.38 -5.50
N ARG A 161 18.92 16.06 -5.60
CA ARG A 161 20.17 15.37 -5.25
C ARG A 161 20.48 14.28 -6.27
N PRO A 162 21.76 14.10 -6.72
CA PRO A 162 22.12 13.08 -7.70
C PRO A 162 21.66 11.67 -7.31
N ARG A 163 21.81 11.29 -6.03
CA ARG A 163 21.37 9.99 -5.51
C ARG A 163 19.84 9.76 -5.63
N ALA A 164 19.04 10.85 -5.57
CA ALA A 164 17.59 10.71 -5.75
C ALA A 164 17.22 10.43 -7.21
N ALA A 165 17.95 11.04 -8.16
CA ALA A 165 17.79 10.75 -9.59
C ALA A 165 18.23 9.32 -9.93
N GLU A 166 19.36 8.85 -9.38
CA GLU A 166 19.83 7.47 -9.55
C GLU A 166 18.82 6.44 -9.01
N ALA A 167 18.31 6.64 -7.78
CA ALA A 167 17.32 5.77 -7.19
C ALA A 167 16.00 5.77 -8.00
N ALA A 168 15.56 6.92 -8.51
CA ALA A 168 14.40 7.04 -9.36
C ALA A 168 14.59 6.33 -10.70
N PHE A 169 15.78 6.41 -11.28
CA PHE A 169 16.13 5.73 -12.54
C PHE A 169 16.12 4.19 -12.35
N THR A 170 16.76 3.69 -11.29
CA THR A 170 16.74 2.26 -10.94
C THR A 170 15.31 1.77 -10.73
N TYR A 171 14.49 2.57 -9.99
CA TYR A 171 13.07 2.28 -9.82
C TYR A 171 12.34 2.23 -11.16
N LEU A 172 12.54 3.21 -12.04
CA LEU A 172 11.86 3.30 -13.32
C LEU A 172 12.15 2.06 -14.19
N ILE A 173 13.42 1.66 -14.33
CA ILE A 173 13.81 0.48 -15.13
C ILE A 173 13.10 -0.78 -14.62
N LEU A 174 13.22 -1.08 -13.32
CA LEU A 174 12.62 -2.27 -12.73
C LEU A 174 11.08 -2.22 -12.79
N ALA A 175 10.50 -1.04 -12.49
CA ALA A 175 9.05 -0.87 -12.54
C ALA A 175 8.50 -1.02 -13.96
N THR A 176 9.19 -0.51 -14.99
CA THR A 176 8.78 -0.69 -16.40
C THR A 176 8.86 -2.14 -16.81
N LEU A 177 9.92 -2.87 -16.40
CA LEU A 177 10.00 -4.32 -16.62
C LEU A 177 8.79 -5.03 -15.98
N GLY A 178 8.43 -4.67 -14.73
CA GLY A 178 7.25 -5.21 -14.07
C GLY A 178 5.96 -4.93 -14.83
N SER A 179 5.77 -3.71 -15.34
CA SER A 179 4.60 -3.35 -16.16
C SER A 179 4.54 -4.12 -17.46
N THR A 180 5.67 -4.29 -18.13
CA THR A 180 5.75 -5.06 -19.40
C THR A 180 5.36 -6.51 -19.17
N LEU A 181 5.78 -7.11 -18.07
CA LEU A 181 5.34 -8.46 -17.68
C LEU A 181 3.83 -8.51 -17.39
N ILE A 182 3.28 -7.54 -16.67
CA ILE A 182 1.83 -7.46 -16.44
C ILE A 182 1.08 -7.38 -17.76
N LEU A 183 1.50 -6.48 -18.66
CA LEU A 183 0.88 -6.33 -19.99
C LEU A 183 1.00 -7.61 -20.83
N GLY A 184 2.16 -8.26 -20.81
CA GLY A 184 2.37 -9.54 -21.47
C GLY A 184 1.42 -10.62 -20.94
N GLY A 185 1.26 -10.73 -19.63
CA GLY A 185 0.30 -11.63 -19.00
C GLY A 185 -1.15 -11.34 -19.39
N ILE A 186 -1.54 -10.06 -19.45
CA ILE A 186 -2.86 -9.63 -19.96
C ILE A 186 -3.02 -10.04 -21.42
N GLY A 187 -1.99 -9.83 -22.26
CA GLY A 187 -2.02 -10.20 -23.67
C GLY A 187 -2.24 -11.70 -23.89
N PHE A 188 -1.56 -12.57 -23.13
CA PHE A 188 -1.76 -14.02 -23.20
C PHE A 188 -3.18 -14.43 -22.84
N ILE A 189 -3.77 -13.85 -21.78
CA ILE A 189 -5.18 -14.12 -21.41
C ILE A 189 -6.11 -13.61 -22.51
N TYR A 190 -5.88 -12.41 -23.03
CA TYR A 190 -6.72 -11.82 -24.06
C TYR A 190 -6.74 -12.66 -25.34
N ILE A 191 -5.61 -13.26 -25.73
CA ILE A 191 -5.51 -14.14 -26.93
C ILE A 191 -6.44 -15.34 -26.81
N ILE A 192 -6.57 -15.94 -25.62
CA ILE A 192 -7.35 -17.16 -25.43
C ILE A 192 -8.80 -16.89 -25.01
N THR A 193 -9.08 -15.75 -24.36
CA THR A 193 -10.44 -15.43 -23.85
C THR A 193 -11.19 -14.42 -24.71
N GLY A 194 -10.48 -13.54 -25.43
CA GLY A 194 -11.07 -12.42 -26.17
C GLY A 194 -11.63 -11.30 -25.27
N HIS A 195 -11.41 -11.35 -23.95
CA HIS A 195 -11.98 -10.42 -22.97
C HIS A 195 -10.93 -9.72 -22.12
N LEU A 196 -11.29 -8.52 -21.62
CA LEU A 196 -10.48 -7.74 -20.67
C LEU A 196 -11.23 -7.45 -19.35
N ASN A 197 -12.57 -7.54 -19.35
CA ASN A 197 -13.36 -7.48 -18.12
C ASN A 197 -13.10 -8.72 -17.26
N MET A 198 -12.76 -8.52 -15.98
CA MET A 198 -12.31 -9.60 -15.09
C MET A 198 -13.35 -10.74 -14.95
N GLY A 199 -14.65 -10.40 -14.89
CA GLY A 199 -15.71 -11.40 -14.79
C GLY A 199 -15.81 -12.27 -16.05
N PHE A 200 -15.81 -11.66 -17.24
CA PHE A 200 -15.87 -12.41 -18.50
C PHE A 200 -14.61 -13.26 -18.74
N VAL A 201 -13.43 -12.72 -18.34
CA VAL A 201 -12.19 -13.50 -18.38
C VAL A 201 -12.29 -14.71 -17.45
N HIS A 202 -12.82 -14.55 -16.25
CA HIS A 202 -13.00 -15.64 -15.28
C HIS A 202 -13.89 -16.74 -15.83
N ASP A 203 -15.05 -16.36 -16.38
CA ASP A 203 -16.03 -17.32 -16.92
C ASP A 203 -15.42 -18.11 -18.09
N GLU A 204 -14.69 -17.45 -18.98
CA GLU A 204 -14.07 -18.11 -20.13
C GLU A 204 -12.86 -18.97 -19.72
N LEU A 205 -12.02 -18.49 -18.79
CA LEU A 205 -10.91 -19.30 -18.26
C LEU A 205 -11.39 -20.61 -17.63
N ASN A 206 -12.49 -20.58 -16.90
CA ASN A 206 -13.05 -21.81 -16.31
C ASN A 206 -13.48 -22.84 -17.35
N ARG A 207 -13.78 -22.41 -18.58
CA ARG A 207 -14.15 -23.31 -19.69
C ARG A 207 -12.93 -23.89 -20.41
N ILE A 208 -11.85 -23.08 -20.59
CA ILE A 208 -10.76 -23.41 -21.53
C ILE A 208 -9.44 -23.75 -20.84
N TRP A 209 -9.25 -23.55 -19.54
CA TRP A 209 -7.94 -23.71 -18.87
C TRP A 209 -7.34 -25.11 -19.02
N GLN A 210 -8.16 -26.18 -19.18
CA GLN A 210 -7.69 -27.53 -19.36
C GLN A 210 -7.16 -27.79 -20.78
N SER A 211 -7.67 -27.05 -21.78
CA SER A 211 -7.17 -27.14 -23.15
C SER A 211 -5.92 -26.26 -23.38
N GLU A 212 -5.79 -25.16 -22.63
CA GLU A 212 -4.71 -24.19 -22.81
C GLU A 212 -3.89 -23.95 -21.49
N PRO A 213 -3.48 -25.03 -20.77
CA PRO A 213 -2.88 -24.89 -19.46
C PRO A 213 -1.56 -24.12 -19.47
N HIS A 214 -0.77 -24.23 -20.55
CA HIS A 214 0.51 -23.56 -20.68
C HIS A 214 0.36 -22.05 -20.84
N VAL A 215 -0.65 -21.59 -21.59
CA VAL A 215 -0.93 -20.15 -21.78
C VAL A 215 -1.40 -19.54 -20.48
N VAL A 216 -2.32 -20.23 -19.80
CA VAL A 216 -2.85 -19.79 -18.49
C VAL A 216 -1.71 -19.69 -17.46
N TRP A 217 -0.84 -20.71 -17.38
CA TRP A 217 0.30 -20.71 -16.46
C TRP A 217 1.33 -19.63 -16.78
N THR A 218 1.61 -19.39 -18.06
CA THR A 218 2.53 -18.33 -18.52
C THR A 218 1.99 -16.96 -18.17
N SER A 219 0.70 -16.72 -18.44
CA SER A 219 0.04 -15.48 -18.08
C SER A 219 0.09 -15.21 -16.56
N PHE A 220 -0.27 -16.22 -15.76
CA PHE A 220 -0.19 -16.15 -14.30
C PHE A 220 1.22 -15.78 -13.84
N SER A 221 2.25 -16.48 -14.35
CA SER A 221 3.64 -16.27 -13.97
C SER A 221 4.11 -14.86 -14.30
N PHE A 222 3.74 -14.34 -15.47
CA PHE A 222 4.06 -12.98 -15.90
C PHE A 222 3.42 -11.94 -15.00
N MET A 223 2.13 -12.10 -14.67
CA MET A 223 1.42 -11.19 -13.76
C MET A 223 1.99 -11.26 -12.33
N LEU A 224 2.26 -12.48 -11.81
CA LEU A 224 2.82 -12.64 -10.47
C LEU A 224 4.20 -11.97 -10.34
N VAL A 225 5.10 -12.20 -11.30
CA VAL A 225 6.42 -11.56 -11.29
C VAL A 225 6.29 -10.06 -11.48
N GLY A 226 5.45 -9.60 -12.41
CA GLY A 226 5.22 -8.18 -12.65
C GLY A 226 4.70 -7.43 -11.43
N PHE A 227 3.66 -7.93 -10.78
CA PHE A 227 3.16 -7.38 -9.52
C PHE A 227 4.13 -7.59 -8.36
N GLY A 228 4.91 -8.67 -8.37
CA GLY A 228 6.00 -8.91 -7.43
C GLY A 228 7.07 -7.82 -7.47
N VAL A 229 7.49 -7.38 -8.67
CA VAL A 229 8.38 -6.22 -8.85
C VAL A 229 7.74 -4.96 -8.31
N LYS A 230 6.48 -4.67 -8.70
CA LYS A 230 5.76 -3.46 -8.28
C LYS A 230 5.54 -3.39 -6.77
N SER A 231 5.23 -4.50 -6.14
CA SER A 231 5.02 -4.59 -4.69
C SER A 231 6.30 -4.78 -3.89
N ALA A 232 7.46 -4.87 -4.55
CA ALA A 232 8.75 -5.16 -3.92
C ALA A 232 8.77 -6.48 -3.14
N LEU A 233 8.17 -7.54 -3.69
CA LEU A 233 8.29 -8.89 -3.16
C LEU A 233 9.74 -9.38 -3.25
N PHE A 234 10.26 -10.01 -2.21
CA PHE A 234 11.60 -10.62 -2.27
C PHE A 234 11.61 -11.79 -3.29
N PRO A 235 12.63 -11.89 -4.18
CA PRO A 235 13.85 -11.08 -4.30
C PRO A 235 13.73 -9.83 -5.21
N LEU A 236 12.57 -9.49 -5.72
CA LEU A 236 12.33 -8.42 -6.70
C LEU A 236 12.31 -6.99 -6.09
N HIS A 237 12.72 -6.85 -4.83
CA HIS A 237 12.61 -5.64 -3.98
C HIS A 237 13.74 -4.64 -4.12
N VAL A 238 14.74 -4.89 -4.96
CA VAL A 238 16.05 -4.18 -4.98
C VAL A 238 15.91 -2.66 -5.08
N TRP A 239 14.90 -2.16 -5.78
CA TRP A 239 14.64 -0.73 -5.96
C TRP A 239 14.14 -0.01 -4.68
N LEU A 240 13.47 -0.75 -3.78
CA LEU A 240 12.72 -0.15 -2.67
C LEU A 240 13.59 0.56 -1.62
N PRO A 241 14.73 -0.01 -1.16
CA PRO A 241 15.56 0.62 -0.13
C PRO A 241 16.15 1.95 -0.59
N ASP A 242 16.60 2.05 -1.83
CA ASP A 242 17.20 3.27 -2.38
C ASP A 242 16.13 4.33 -2.66
N ALA A 243 14.96 3.95 -3.18
CA ALA A 243 13.84 4.84 -3.34
C ALA A 243 13.42 5.49 -2.01
N HIS A 244 13.24 4.71 -0.94
CA HIS A 244 12.83 5.23 0.36
C HIS A 244 13.90 6.06 1.08
N SER A 245 15.17 5.68 0.94
CA SER A 245 16.27 6.40 1.61
C SER A 245 16.52 7.79 1.03
N THR A 246 16.18 7.99 -0.25
CA THR A 246 16.43 9.24 -0.98
C THR A 246 15.18 10.13 -1.08
N ALA A 247 14.00 9.56 -1.16
CA ALA A 247 12.73 10.29 -1.31
C ALA A 247 12.42 11.24 -0.13
N PRO A 248 11.65 12.32 -0.36
CA PRO A 248 11.05 13.11 0.70
C PRO A 248 10.21 12.24 1.65
N SER A 249 10.04 12.71 2.88
CA SER A 249 9.37 11.92 3.91
C SER A 249 7.90 11.60 3.57
N PRO A 250 7.10 12.55 3.06
CA PRO A 250 5.74 12.24 2.59
C PRO A 250 5.71 11.27 1.41
N ALA A 251 6.70 11.35 0.48
CA ALA A 251 6.81 10.37 -0.61
C ALA A 251 7.08 8.97 -0.07
N SER A 252 8.02 8.80 0.86
CA SER A 252 8.28 7.49 1.49
C SER A 252 7.05 6.95 2.22
N ALA A 253 6.28 7.81 2.89
CA ALA A 253 5.06 7.42 3.59
C ALA A 253 3.97 6.94 2.61
N ILE A 254 3.70 7.66 1.51
CA ILE A 254 2.68 7.30 0.54
C ILE A 254 3.08 6.06 -0.28
N LEU A 255 4.36 5.93 -0.67
CA LEU A 255 4.87 4.76 -1.39
C LEU A 255 4.72 3.49 -0.56
N SER A 256 5.19 3.51 0.69
CA SER A 256 5.09 2.35 1.59
C SER A 256 3.68 2.15 2.14
N GLY A 257 2.95 3.23 2.42
CA GLY A 257 1.61 3.17 3.00
C GLY A 257 0.53 2.76 2.00
N ILE A 258 0.55 3.28 0.78
CA ILE A 258 -0.55 3.13 -0.19
C ILE A 258 -0.09 2.45 -1.48
N ALA A 259 0.97 2.94 -2.16
CA ALA A 259 1.30 2.48 -3.52
C ALA A 259 1.54 0.98 -3.60
N VAL A 260 2.39 0.43 -2.73
CA VAL A 260 2.67 -1.00 -2.67
C VAL A 260 1.40 -1.82 -2.41
N LYS A 261 0.46 -1.30 -1.59
CA LYS A 261 -0.81 -1.98 -1.29
C LYS A 261 -1.78 -1.95 -2.46
N GLY A 262 -1.80 -0.86 -3.25
CA GLY A 262 -2.60 -0.81 -4.47
C GLY A 262 -2.20 -1.91 -5.45
N TYR A 263 -0.90 -2.13 -5.65
CA TYR A 263 -0.42 -3.25 -6.47
C TYR A 263 -0.79 -4.62 -5.89
N LEU A 264 -0.74 -4.79 -4.55
CA LEU A 264 -1.14 -6.04 -3.89
C LEU A 264 -2.65 -6.29 -3.99
N ILE A 265 -3.48 -5.25 -3.93
CA ILE A 265 -4.94 -5.37 -4.14
C ILE A 265 -5.24 -5.74 -5.59
N CYS A 266 -4.54 -5.16 -6.58
CA CYS A 266 -4.68 -5.61 -7.97
C CYS A 266 -4.30 -7.08 -8.14
N LEU A 267 -3.18 -7.50 -7.56
CA LEU A 267 -2.77 -8.91 -7.58
C LEU A 267 -3.83 -9.79 -6.92
N LEU A 268 -4.36 -9.41 -5.76
CA LEU A 268 -5.42 -10.14 -5.06
C LEU A 268 -6.67 -10.28 -5.93
N LYS A 269 -7.14 -9.16 -6.53
CA LYS A 269 -8.30 -9.19 -7.44
C LYS A 269 -8.04 -10.08 -8.65
N ILE A 270 -6.87 -10.01 -9.28
CA ILE A 270 -6.53 -10.85 -10.42
C ILE A 270 -6.50 -12.33 -10.01
N LEU A 271 -5.90 -12.66 -8.87
CA LEU A 271 -5.82 -14.04 -8.42
C LEU A 271 -7.21 -14.65 -8.17
N TYR A 272 -8.10 -13.90 -7.53
CA TYR A 272 -9.42 -14.44 -7.14
C TYR A 272 -10.51 -14.16 -8.17
N ASN A 273 -10.54 -12.97 -8.81
CA ASN A 273 -11.60 -12.60 -9.74
C ASN A 273 -11.29 -12.94 -11.20
N VAL A 274 -10.05 -13.34 -11.54
CA VAL A 274 -9.67 -13.76 -12.89
C VAL A 274 -9.32 -15.24 -12.89
N PHE A 275 -8.31 -15.68 -12.14
CA PHE A 275 -7.92 -17.09 -12.10
C PHE A 275 -8.88 -17.93 -11.25
N GLY A 276 -9.40 -17.40 -10.16
CA GLY A 276 -10.33 -18.09 -9.28
C GLY A 276 -9.69 -19.18 -8.41
N TYR A 277 -10.47 -19.64 -7.43
CA TYR A 277 -10.03 -20.64 -6.44
C TYR A 277 -9.58 -21.96 -7.08
N THR A 278 -10.35 -22.45 -8.08
CA THR A 278 -10.12 -23.75 -8.72
C THR A 278 -8.77 -23.80 -9.45
N LEU A 279 -8.46 -22.78 -10.27
CA LEU A 279 -7.19 -22.72 -10.99
C LEU A 279 -6.01 -22.51 -10.03
N MET A 280 -6.18 -21.66 -9.02
CA MET A 280 -5.15 -21.45 -8.01
C MET A 280 -4.75 -22.74 -7.28
N ARG A 281 -5.71 -23.61 -7.02
CA ARG A 281 -5.46 -24.96 -6.45
C ARG A 281 -4.85 -25.92 -7.44
N ALA A 282 -5.38 -25.99 -8.67
CA ALA A 282 -4.90 -26.88 -9.72
C ALA A 282 -3.42 -26.65 -10.07
N PHE A 283 -2.99 -25.39 -10.07
CA PHE A 283 -1.59 -25.00 -10.34
C PHE A 283 -0.73 -24.85 -9.09
N ALA A 284 -1.22 -25.25 -7.90
CA ALA A 284 -0.51 -25.11 -6.63
C ALA A 284 -0.02 -23.66 -6.33
N ILE A 285 -0.72 -22.64 -6.86
CA ILE A 285 -0.39 -21.22 -6.70
C ILE A 285 -0.37 -20.83 -5.23
N ASN A 286 -1.31 -21.36 -4.45
CA ASN A 286 -1.37 -21.18 -3.01
C ASN A 286 -0.04 -21.55 -2.32
N THR A 287 0.57 -22.68 -2.69
CA THR A 287 1.85 -23.13 -2.13
C THR A 287 2.99 -22.18 -2.52
N ILE A 288 3.02 -21.73 -3.78
CA ILE A 288 4.02 -20.75 -4.25
C ILE A 288 3.92 -19.44 -3.47
N LEU A 289 2.71 -18.92 -3.27
CA LEU A 289 2.49 -17.67 -2.52
C LEU A 289 2.89 -17.82 -1.05
N VAL A 290 2.54 -18.93 -0.40
CA VAL A 290 2.93 -19.19 0.99
C VAL A 290 4.45 -19.27 1.12
N LEU A 291 5.14 -19.99 0.24
CA LEU A 291 6.60 -20.09 0.27
C LEU A 291 7.29 -18.76 -0.04
N ALA A 292 6.87 -18.07 -1.10
CA ALA A 292 7.43 -16.76 -1.48
C ALA A 292 7.24 -15.72 -0.36
N GLY A 293 6.04 -15.68 0.22
CA GLY A 293 5.75 -14.83 1.37
C GLY A 293 6.61 -15.17 2.59
N SER A 294 6.78 -16.45 2.89
CA SER A 294 7.61 -16.93 4.02
C SER A 294 9.07 -16.52 3.86
N ILE A 295 9.64 -16.71 2.67
CA ILE A 295 11.00 -16.28 2.36
C ILE A 295 11.14 -14.76 2.50
N ALA A 296 10.17 -13.99 1.98
CA ALA A 296 10.16 -12.54 2.07
C ALA A 296 10.10 -12.04 3.53
N ILE A 297 9.30 -12.70 4.40
CA ILE A 297 9.21 -12.37 5.84
C ILE A 297 10.59 -12.44 6.49
N ILE A 298 11.26 -13.57 6.35
CA ILE A 298 12.53 -13.83 7.02
C ILE A 298 13.67 -13.02 6.39
N ALA A 299 13.83 -13.09 5.06
CA ALA A 299 14.90 -12.40 4.36
C ALA A 299 14.78 -10.88 4.56
N GLY A 300 13.58 -10.30 4.40
CA GLY A 300 13.35 -8.87 4.62
C GLY A 300 13.65 -8.44 6.06
N ALA A 301 13.31 -9.24 7.06
CA ALA A 301 13.60 -8.95 8.47
C ALA A 301 15.11 -9.01 8.77
N VAL A 302 15.83 -10.02 8.26
CA VAL A 302 17.28 -10.13 8.41
C VAL A 302 17.98 -8.94 7.74
N LEU A 303 17.59 -8.60 6.50
CA LEU A 303 18.13 -7.44 5.80
C LEU A 303 17.85 -6.12 6.53
N ALA A 304 16.67 -5.99 7.19
CA ALA A 304 16.36 -4.82 8.02
C ALA A 304 17.28 -4.73 9.25
N LEU A 305 17.56 -5.84 9.93
CA LEU A 305 18.50 -5.89 11.06
C LEU A 305 19.91 -5.39 10.69
N MET A 306 20.37 -5.69 9.49
CA MET A 306 21.70 -5.30 9.01
C MET A 306 21.83 -3.80 8.66
N GLN A 307 20.72 -3.05 8.55
CA GLN A 307 20.76 -1.66 8.15
C GLN A 307 21.14 -0.74 9.32
N THR A 308 22.01 0.22 9.05
CA THR A 308 22.42 1.27 10.00
C THR A 308 21.63 2.56 9.82
N GLU A 309 21.10 2.83 8.62
CA GLU A 309 20.27 4.00 8.32
C GLU A 309 18.79 3.73 8.60
N LEU A 310 18.11 4.67 9.28
CA LEU A 310 16.73 4.52 9.74
C LEU A 310 15.75 4.26 8.57
N LYS A 311 15.75 5.10 7.51
CA LYS A 311 14.84 4.91 6.37
C LYS A 311 15.11 3.62 5.59
N ARG A 312 16.37 3.19 5.45
CA ARG A 312 16.70 1.91 4.81
C ARG A 312 16.20 0.73 5.63
N ARG A 313 16.34 0.78 6.95
CA ARG A 313 15.78 -0.23 7.86
C ARG A 313 14.27 -0.34 7.71
N LEU A 314 13.56 0.79 7.69
CA LEU A 314 12.13 0.82 7.45
C LEU A 314 11.74 0.32 6.04
N ALA A 315 12.58 0.53 5.02
CA ALA A 315 12.33 -0.01 3.68
C ALA A 315 12.41 -1.54 3.65
N PHE A 316 13.47 -2.14 4.18
CA PHE A 316 13.59 -3.60 4.27
C PHE A 316 12.51 -4.22 5.17
N SER A 317 12.10 -3.51 6.24
CA SER A 317 10.95 -3.96 7.01
C SER A 317 9.65 -3.91 6.19
N THR A 318 9.50 -3.05 5.16
CA THR A 318 8.37 -3.11 4.22
C THR A 318 8.40 -4.40 3.41
N VAL A 319 9.58 -4.82 2.90
CA VAL A 319 9.75 -6.10 2.18
C VAL A 319 9.28 -7.28 3.05
N SER A 320 9.72 -7.32 4.31
CA SER A 320 9.29 -8.35 5.25
C SER A 320 7.76 -8.36 5.44
N GLN A 321 7.15 -7.20 5.61
CA GLN A 321 5.70 -7.11 5.86
C GLN A 321 4.85 -7.43 4.61
N ILE A 322 5.35 -7.16 3.40
CA ILE A 322 4.73 -7.62 2.15
C ILE A 322 4.65 -9.15 2.13
N GLY A 323 5.67 -9.82 2.66
CA GLY A 323 5.67 -11.27 2.80
C GLY A 323 4.46 -11.82 3.57
N TYR A 324 4.04 -11.17 4.67
CA TYR A 324 2.82 -11.57 5.40
C TYR A 324 1.56 -11.46 4.54
N ILE A 325 1.45 -10.42 3.73
CA ILE A 325 0.29 -10.22 2.86
C ILE A 325 0.26 -11.28 1.75
N ILE A 326 1.40 -11.51 1.08
CA ILE A 326 1.50 -12.54 0.01
C ILE A 326 1.24 -13.94 0.56
N MET A 327 1.80 -14.26 1.72
CA MET A 327 1.55 -15.53 2.39
C MET A 327 0.07 -15.69 2.74
N GLY A 328 -0.56 -14.64 3.25
CA GLY A 328 -1.96 -14.63 3.61
C GLY A 328 -2.89 -14.80 2.41
N ILE A 329 -2.57 -14.22 1.25
CA ILE A 329 -3.27 -14.46 -0.01
C ILE A 329 -3.22 -15.96 -0.37
N GLY A 330 -2.08 -16.63 -0.12
CA GLY A 330 -1.91 -18.05 -0.40
C GLY A 330 -2.60 -19.01 0.60
N ILE A 331 -3.05 -18.55 1.77
CA ILE A 331 -3.77 -19.39 2.75
C ILE A 331 -5.15 -19.82 2.22
N MET A 332 -5.81 -19.01 1.40
CA MET A 332 -7.02 -19.32 0.63
C MET A 332 -8.23 -19.80 1.47
N ASN A 333 -8.41 -19.25 2.68
CA ASN A 333 -9.65 -19.41 3.45
C ASN A 333 -10.12 -18.05 4.02
N THR A 334 -11.34 -17.98 4.52
CA THR A 334 -11.95 -16.73 4.98
C THR A 334 -11.14 -16.06 6.08
N LYS A 335 -10.66 -16.81 7.09
CA LYS A 335 -9.85 -16.25 8.18
C LYS A 335 -8.50 -15.70 7.69
N GLY A 336 -7.81 -16.46 6.82
CA GLY A 336 -6.54 -16.03 6.23
C GLY A 336 -6.68 -14.77 5.38
N LEU A 337 -7.70 -14.69 4.54
CA LEU A 337 -7.96 -13.51 3.70
C LEU A 337 -8.44 -12.31 4.53
N SER A 338 -9.32 -12.51 5.51
CA SER A 338 -9.73 -11.44 6.44
C SER A 338 -8.51 -10.90 7.21
N GLY A 339 -7.66 -11.80 7.71
CA GLY A 339 -6.39 -11.43 8.34
C GLY A 339 -5.45 -10.68 7.39
N THR A 340 -5.39 -11.08 6.13
CA THR A 340 -4.58 -10.44 5.09
C THR A 340 -5.04 -9.00 4.82
N LEU A 341 -6.34 -8.79 4.61
CA LEU A 341 -6.92 -7.48 4.35
C LEU A 341 -6.80 -6.57 5.58
N PHE A 342 -7.12 -7.07 6.76
CA PHE A 342 -6.93 -6.32 8.00
C PHE A 342 -5.46 -5.96 8.23
N TYR A 343 -4.55 -6.90 8.00
CA TYR A 343 -3.12 -6.65 8.12
C TYR A 343 -2.62 -5.62 7.10
N LEU A 344 -3.11 -5.67 5.87
CA LEU A 344 -2.82 -4.69 4.83
C LEU A 344 -3.21 -3.28 5.29
N ALA A 345 -4.42 -3.10 5.88
CA ALA A 345 -4.89 -1.84 6.42
C ALA A 345 -4.03 -1.35 7.59
N GLY A 346 -3.80 -2.20 8.60
CA GLY A 346 -2.95 -1.90 9.75
C GLY A 346 -1.52 -1.54 9.33
N HIS A 347 -0.96 -2.27 8.37
CA HIS A 347 0.37 -2.02 7.82
C HIS A 347 0.43 -0.70 7.04
N ALA A 348 -0.63 -0.31 6.30
CA ALA A 348 -0.69 0.96 5.59
C ALA A 348 -0.56 2.14 6.56
N VAL A 349 -1.34 2.15 7.62
CA VAL A 349 -1.32 3.19 8.68
C VAL A 349 0.01 3.18 9.42
N THR A 350 0.46 2.01 9.87
CA THR A 350 1.69 1.84 10.65
C THR A 350 2.93 2.28 9.87
N LYS A 351 3.03 1.96 8.59
CA LYS A 351 4.17 2.39 7.77
C LYS A 351 4.18 3.88 7.52
N SER A 352 3.01 4.47 7.32
CA SER A 352 2.91 5.91 7.12
C SER A 352 3.39 6.66 8.36
N VAL A 353 2.96 6.29 9.57
CA VAL A 353 3.44 6.95 10.80
C VAL A 353 4.94 6.75 11.01
N LEU A 354 5.47 5.54 10.75
CA LEU A 354 6.90 5.25 10.91
C LEU A 354 7.77 6.08 9.96
N PHE A 355 7.40 6.19 8.67
CA PHE A 355 8.18 6.98 7.72
C PHE A 355 8.06 8.48 7.95
N LEU A 356 6.89 8.98 8.36
CA LEU A 356 6.73 10.40 8.71
C LEU A 356 7.50 10.75 9.99
N ALA A 357 7.43 9.92 11.02
CA ALA A 357 8.19 10.13 12.26
C ALA A 357 9.71 10.05 12.01
N ALA A 358 10.18 9.05 11.24
CA ALA A 358 11.58 8.96 10.81
C ALA A 358 12.01 10.20 10.01
N GLY A 359 11.13 10.70 9.15
CA GLY A 359 11.36 11.93 8.39
C GLY A 359 11.51 13.15 9.28
N ALA A 360 10.63 13.32 10.28
CA ALA A 360 10.70 14.41 11.25
C ALA A 360 12.01 14.36 12.06
N MET A 361 12.40 13.17 12.54
CA MET A 361 13.65 12.97 13.26
C MET A 361 14.87 13.35 12.41
N ILE A 362 14.90 12.90 11.14
CA ILE A 362 16.01 13.20 10.21
C ILE A 362 16.03 14.70 9.85
N SER A 363 14.88 15.32 9.66
CA SER A 363 14.79 16.76 9.35
C SER A 363 15.29 17.63 10.51
N ALA A 364 14.93 17.27 11.75
CA ALA A 364 15.33 18.01 12.94
C ALA A 364 16.81 17.83 13.30
N SER A 365 17.36 16.62 13.09
CA SER A 365 18.73 16.29 13.49
C SER A 365 19.76 16.43 12.36
N GLY A 366 19.34 16.40 11.08
CA GLY A 366 20.24 16.26 9.93
C GLY A 366 20.88 14.88 9.81
N ARG A 367 20.59 13.93 10.71
CA ARG A 367 21.27 12.65 10.87
C ARG A 367 20.41 11.50 10.35
N LYS A 368 21.06 10.53 9.69
CA LYS A 368 20.35 9.39 9.08
C LYS A 368 20.61 8.07 9.80
N LYS A 369 21.79 7.93 10.44
CA LYS A 369 22.17 6.70 11.14
C LYS A 369 21.47 6.61 12.48
N ILE A 370 21.06 5.41 12.84
CA ILE A 370 20.32 5.13 14.08
C ILE A 370 21.14 5.48 15.31
N SER A 371 22.45 5.17 15.30
CA SER A 371 23.36 5.49 16.41
C SER A 371 23.51 7.01 16.65
N GLU A 372 23.27 7.83 15.63
CA GLU A 372 23.37 9.29 15.72
C GLU A 372 22.07 9.95 16.26
N LEU A 373 21.00 9.17 16.43
CA LEU A 373 19.70 9.60 16.96
C LEU A 373 19.56 9.35 18.47
N ALA A 374 20.69 9.15 19.17
CA ALA A 374 20.71 8.91 20.60
C ALA A 374 19.99 10.01 21.39
N GLY A 375 19.09 9.63 22.28
CA GLY A 375 18.35 10.54 23.16
C GLY A 375 17.31 11.45 22.50
N ILE A 376 17.07 11.30 21.17
CA ILE A 376 16.11 12.15 20.42
C ILE A 376 14.68 12.05 20.98
N GLY A 377 14.31 10.93 21.61
CA GLY A 377 13.00 10.72 22.20
C GLY A 377 12.68 11.68 23.35
N ARG A 378 13.70 12.18 24.06
CA ARG A 378 13.52 13.18 25.12
C ARG A 378 13.32 14.59 24.57
N LYS A 379 13.87 14.87 23.38
CA LYS A 379 13.81 16.18 22.71
C LYS A 379 12.59 16.31 21.79
N MET A 380 12.12 15.18 21.21
CA MET A 380 10.99 15.10 20.28
C MET A 380 9.94 14.09 20.79
N PRO A 381 9.26 14.35 21.91
CA PRO A 381 8.41 13.36 22.58
C PRO A 381 7.21 12.93 21.75
N VAL A 382 6.55 13.83 21.00
CA VAL A 382 5.39 13.48 20.17
C VAL A 382 5.80 12.61 18.99
N THR A 383 6.87 12.99 18.31
CA THR A 383 7.40 12.23 17.16
C THR A 383 7.85 10.83 17.58
N MET A 384 8.56 10.73 18.70
CA MET A 384 9.08 9.46 19.16
C MET A 384 7.99 8.56 19.75
N ALA A 385 6.97 9.12 20.42
CA ALA A 385 5.79 8.37 20.86
C ALA A 385 5.06 7.76 19.65
N ALA A 386 4.84 8.55 18.58
CA ALA A 386 4.22 8.06 17.34
C ALA A 386 5.07 6.96 16.66
N PHE A 387 6.41 7.12 16.63
CA PHE A 387 7.32 6.08 16.14
C PHE A 387 7.25 4.80 16.98
N THR A 388 7.16 4.92 18.30
CA THR A 388 7.07 3.78 19.23
C THR A 388 5.75 3.03 19.04
N VAL A 389 4.62 3.74 18.96
CA VAL A 389 3.30 3.15 18.64
C VAL A 389 3.34 2.41 17.30
N GLY A 390 3.91 3.02 16.26
CA GLY A 390 4.13 2.36 14.98
C GLY A 390 5.02 1.12 15.08
N SER A 391 6.07 1.17 15.90
CA SER A 391 6.99 0.04 16.12
C SER A 391 6.30 -1.13 16.83
N LEU A 392 5.51 -0.85 17.86
CA LEU A 392 4.70 -1.85 18.56
C LEU A 392 3.64 -2.46 17.63
N GLY A 393 2.98 -1.61 16.81
CA GLY A 393 2.02 -2.03 15.81
C GLY A 393 2.65 -2.96 14.77
N LEU A 394 3.80 -2.62 14.20
CA LEU A 394 4.44 -3.45 13.18
C LEU A 394 4.94 -4.77 13.73
N THR A 395 5.44 -4.78 14.97
CA THR A 395 5.88 -5.99 15.67
C THR A 395 4.72 -6.96 15.88
N GLY A 396 3.52 -6.46 16.12
CA GLY A 396 2.35 -7.27 16.42
C GLY A 396 2.21 -7.54 17.93
N ILE A 397 2.45 -6.52 18.75
CA ILE A 397 2.15 -6.55 20.19
C ILE A 397 0.63 -6.44 20.37
N PRO A 398 -0.01 -7.17 21.33
CA PRO A 398 -1.42 -6.99 21.67
C PRO A 398 -1.79 -5.53 21.89
N LEU A 399 -3.03 -5.16 21.62
CA LEU A 399 -3.58 -3.79 21.61
C LEU A 399 -3.21 -2.95 20.38
N PHE A 400 -2.41 -3.45 19.45
CA PHE A 400 -2.06 -2.75 18.22
C PHE A 400 -2.53 -3.52 16.97
N SER A 401 -2.76 -2.79 15.88
CA SER A 401 -3.33 -3.31 14.63
C SER A 401 -2.61 -4.55 14.07
N GLY A 402 -1.29 -4.61 14.17
CA GLY A 402 -0.51 -5.71 13.61
C GLY A 402 -0.72 -7.04 14.32
N PHE A 403 -1.06 -7.04 15.61
CA PHE A 403 -1.38 -8.26 16.35
C PHE A 403 -2.62 -8.94 15.77
N VAL A 404 -3.69 -8.17 15.60
CA VAL A 404 -4.98 -8.71 15.12
C VAL A 404 -4.83 -9.36 13.74
N GLY A 405 -4.21 -8.66 12.79
CA GLY A 405 -4.01 -9.22 11.45
C GLY A 405 -3.15 -10.48 11.45
N LYS A 406 -2.02 -10.48 12.19
CA LYS A 406 -1.15 -11.67 12.32
C LYS A 406 -1.85 -12.83 13.02
N TRP A 407 -2.67 -12.54 14.01
CA TRP A 407 -3.46 -13.55 14.72
C TRP A 407 -4.43 -14.25 13.78
N TYR A 408 -5.16 -13.49 12.96
CA TYR A 408 -6.07 -14.07 11.96
C TYR A 408 -5.33 -14.85 10.87
N LEU A 409 -4.14 -14.42 10.47
CA LEU A 409 -3.28 -15.21 9.57
C LEU A 409 -2.86 -16.54 10.18
N ILE A 410 -2.50 -16.57 11.49
CA ILE A 410 -2.19 -17.79 12.21
C ILE A 410 -3.43 -18.69 12.28
N LEU A 411 -4.59 -18.15 12.67
CA LEU A 411 -5.83 -18.93 12.72
C LEU A 411 -6.19 -19.52 11.35
N GLY A 412 -6.08 -18.74 10.28
CA GLY A 412 -6.33 -19.21 8.91
C GLY A 412 -5.35 -20.31 8.48
N SER A 413 -4.08 -20.18 8.87
CA SER A 413 -3.07 -21.22 8.62
C SER A 413 -3.39 -22.54 9.33
N LEU A 414 -3.74 -22.48 10.60
CA LEU A 414 -4.11 -23.65 11.40
C LEU A 414 -5.38 -24.33 10.87
N GLU A 415 -6.37 -23.54 10.47
CA GLU A 415 -7.62 -24.04 9.86
C GLU A 415 -7.38 -24.75 8.52
N SER A 416 -6.36 -24.34 7.76
CA SER A 416 -5.92 -25.05 6.55
C SER A 416 -5.09 -26.30 6.81
N GLY A 417 -4.85 -26.66 8.09
CA GLY A 417 -4.06 -27.82 8.50
C GLY A 417 -2.55 -27.61 8.42
N SER A 418 -2.07 -26.37 8.21
CA SER A 418 -0.64 -26.07 8.07
C SER A 418 -0.11 -25.25 9.24
N PHE A 419 0.85 -25.80 9.97
CA PHE A 419 1.57 -25.08 11.05
C PHE A 419 2.71 -24.21 10.53
N PHE A 420 3.20 -24.47 9.33
CA PHE A 420 4.39 -23.80 8.78
C PHE A 420 4.24 -22.28 8.70
N PRO A 421 3.17 -21.70 8.12
CA PRO A 421 3.01 -20.25 8.10
C PRO A 421 2.93 -19.64 9.51
N ALA A 422 2.28 -20.30 10.46
CA ALA A 422 2.18 -19.82 11.85
C ALA A 422 3.58 -19.66 12.50
N VAL A 423 4.45 -20.65 12.32
CA VAL A 423 5.84 -20.60 12.83
C VAL A 423 6.60 -19.43 12.17
N VAL A 424 6.47 -19.25 10.86
CA VAL A 424 7.12 -18.15 10.13
C VAL A 424 6.62 -16.79 10.60
N ILE A 425 5.31 -16.64 10.86
CA ILE A 425 4.71 -15.39 11.38
C ILE A 425 5.32 -15.03 12.72
N ILE A 426 5.45 -16.00 13.65
CA ILE A 426 6.04 -15.79 14.98
C ILE A 426 7.51 -15.41 14.86
N ALA A 427 8.30 -16.19 14.10
CA ALA A 427 9.71 -15.92 13.88
C ALA A 427 9.95 -14.51 13.27
N GLY A 428 9.18 -14.15 12.26
CA GLY A 428 9.24 -12.82 11.63
C GLY A 428 8.85 -11.70 12.59
N SER A 429 7.92 -11.94 13.53
CA SER A 429 7.52 -10.96 14.55
C SER A 429 8.64 -10.74 15.58
N ILE A 430 9.34 -11.79 15.99
CA ILE A 430 10.52 -11.70 16.89
C ILE A 430 11.64 -10.88 16.21
N LEU A 431 11.94 -11.19 14.94
CA LEU A 431 12.92 -10.41 14.17
C LEU A 431 12.48 -8.94 14.00
N CYS A 432 11.17 -8.70 13.82
CA CYS A 432 10.61 -7.35 13.75
C CYS A 432 10.84 -6.57 15.05
N ALA A 433 10.60 -7.19 16.20
CA ALA A 433 10.91 -6.61 17.50
C ALA A 433 12.40 -6.23 17.61
N ALA A 434 13.29 -7.13 17.20
CA ALA A 434 14.73 -6.91 17.29
C ALA A 434 15.20 -5.66 16.51
N TYR A 435 14.76 -5.48 15.25
CA TYR A 435 15.22 -4.32 14.46
C TYR A 435 14.50 -3.01 14.81
N LEU A 436 13.26 -3.01 15.33
CA LEU A 436 12.57 -1.78 15.71
C LEU A 436 12.91 -1.33 17.13
N PHE A 437 12.93 -2.26 18.09
CA PHE A 437 13.22 -1.88 19.48
C PHE A 437 14.67 -1.45 19.67
N SER A 438 15.60 -1.87 18.80
CA SER A 438 16.95 -1.30 18.81
C SER A 438 16.96 0.21 18.52
N VAL A 439 16.05 0.71 17.64
CA VAL A 439 15.88 2.15 17.38
C VAL A 439 15.27 2.85 18.59
N VAL A 440 14.20 2.27 19.15
CA VAL A 440 13.52 2.81 20.34
C VAL A 440 14.49 2.90 21.52
N ARG A 441 15.34 1.86 21.72
CA ARG A 441 16.36 1.84 22.76
C ARG A 441 17.34 3.01 22.62
N VAL A 442 17.91 3.19 21.44
CA VAL A 442 18.87 4.30 21.16
C VAL A 442 18.21 5.65 21.39
N ALA A 443 16.97 5.81 20.91
CA ALA A 443 16.27 7.09 20.97
C ALA A 443 15.86 7.51 22.40
N TYR A 444 15.57 6.59 23.31
CA TYR A 444 15.13 6.93 24.68
C TYR A 444 16.20 6.76 25.75
N PHE A 445 17.06 5.73 25.64
CA PHE A 445 17.91 5.31 26.75
C PHE A 445 19.37 5.74 26.59
N GLU A 446 19.81 6.07 25.38
CA GLU A 446 21.16 6.60 25.20
C GLU A 446 21.21 8.14 25.44
N PRO A 447 22.34 8.69 25.90
CA PRO A 447 22.46 10.12 26.22
C PRO A 447 22.25 10.99 24.97
N ALA A 448 21.43 12.03 25.11
CA ALA A 448 21.24 13.00 24.06
C ALA A 448 22.45 13.93 23.94
N PRO A 449 22.90 14.26 22.71
CA PRO A 449 23.86 15.35 22.52
C PRO A 449 23.24 16.69 22.96
N ASP A 450 24.08 17.68 23.26
CA ASP A 450 23.64 19.02 23.63
C ASP A 450 23.22 19.81 22.37
N GLU A 451 22.18 19.31 21.69
CA GLU A 451 21.60 19.91 20.49
C GLU A 451 20.14 20.25 20.72
N ASN A 452 19.66 21.31 20.10
CA ASN A 452 18.32 21.83 20.28
C ASN A 452 17.34 21.21 19.27
N TRP A 453 17.16 19.87 19.31
CA TRP A 453 16.15 19.19 18.51
C TRP A 453 14.75 19.46 19.06
N LYS A 454 13.79 19.66 18.18
CA LYS A 454 12.41 19.97 18.54
C LYS A 454 11.43 19.19 17.68
N ASP A 455 10.28 18.83 18.26
CA ASP A 455 9.15 18.30 17.52
C ASP A 455 8.75 19.22 16.35
N PRO A 456 8.26 18.65 15.25
CA PRO A 456 7.85 19.42 14.08
C PRO A 456 6.63 20.33 14.39
N GLY A 457 6.22 21.11 13.40
CA GLY A 457 5.09 22.03 13.51
C GLY A 457 3.76 21.34 13.83
N LEU A 458 2.73 22.15 14.12
CA LEU A 458 1.43 21.63 14.58
C LEU A 458 0.77 20.68 13.57
N ALA A 459 0.80 21.00 12.26
CA ALA A 459 0.21 20.16 11.23
C ALA A 459 0.85 18.77 11.18
N GLN A 460 2.18 18.72 11.27
CA GLN A 460 2.94 17.46 11.31
C GLN A 460 2.63 16.64 12.57
N LYS A 461 2.53 17.30 13.74
CA LYS A 461 2.15 16.63 14.99
C LYS A 461 0.75 16.04 14.92
N ILE A 462 -0.22 16.78 14.39
CA ILE A 462 -1.59 16.28 14.17
C ILE A 462 -1.57 15.05 13.27
N ALA A 463 -0.85 15.10 12.15
CA ALA A 463 -0.74 13.96 11.24
C ALA A 463 -0.15 12.72 11.91
N LEU A 464 0.91 12.87 12.72
CA LEU A 464 1.52 11.77 13.47
C LEU A 464 0.56 11.21 14.53
N ILE A 465 -0.14 12.07 15.27
CA ILE A 465 -1.10 11.66 16.31
C ILE A 465 -2.27 10.91 15.66
N VAL A 466 -2.85 11.42 14.56
CA VAL A 466 -3.96 10.76 13.87
C VAL A 466 -3.58 9.37 13.41
N LEU A 467 -2.42 9.21 12.76
CA LEU A 467 -1.96 7.89 12.31
C LEU A 467 -1.63 6.96 13.48
N ALA A 468 -0.95 7.45 14.53
CA ALA A 468 -0.64 6.64 15.71
C ALA A 468 -1.91 6.21 16.45
N SER A 469 -2.89 7.11 16.60
CA SER A 469 -4.21 6.78 17.18
C SER A 469 -4.94 5.73 16.36
N ALA A 470 -4.86 5.80 15.01
CA ALA A 470 -5.47 4.79 14.14
C ALA A 470 -4.82 3.40 14.32
N VAL A 471 -3.50 3.31 14.56
CA VAL A 471 -2.83 2.03 14.88
C VAL A 471 -3.38 1.42 16.17
N LEU A 472 -3.68 2.26 17.18
CA LEU A 472 -4.29 1.84 18.45
C LEU A 472 -5.76 1.46 18.27
N VAL A 473 -6.56 2.29 17.60
CA VAL A 473 -7.99 2.04 17.38
C VAL A 473 -8.21 0.72 16.65
N LEU A 474 -7.45 0.46 15.58
CA LEU A 474 -7.50 -0.81 14.85
C LEU A 474 -7.10 -2.01 15.73
N GLY A 475 -6.31 -1.82 16.78
CA GLY A 475 -5.90 -2.89 17.67
C GLY A 475 -6.85 -3.12 18.86
N ILE A 476 -7.45 -2.04 19.39
CA ILE A 476 -8.34 -2.09 20.57
C ILE A 476 -9.80 -2.37 20.17
N LEU A 477 -10.23 -1.85 19.02
CA LEU A 477 -11.59 -2.00 18.48
C LEU A 477 -11.52 -2.63 17.06
N PRO A 478 -11.04 -3.88 16.94
CA PRO A 478 -10.83 -4.51 15.64
C PRO A 478 -12.12 -4.93 14.94
N ASP A 479 -13.18 -5.23 15.70
CA ASP A 479 -14.37 -5.92 15.19
C ASP A 479 -15.02 -5.25 13.99
N PRO A 480 -15.30 -3.93 13.95
CA PRO A 480 -15.91 -3.30 12.78
C PRO A 480 -15.05 -3.44 11.51
N PHE A 481 -13.73 -3.35 11.66
CA PHE A 481 -12.80 -3.45 10.53
C PHE A 481 -12.57 -4.91 10.11
N LEU A 482 -12.62 -5.85 11.06
CA LEU A 482 -12.57 -7.29 10.78
C LEU A 482 -13.83 -7.76 10.07
N GLU A 483 -15.01 -7.24 10.43
CA GLU A 483 -16.25 -7.54 9.73
C GLU A 483 -16.18 -7.07 8.28
N LEU A 484 -15.71 -5.85 8.02
CA LEU A 484 -15.52 -5.36 6.65
C LEU A 484 -14.49 -6.21 5.87
N ALA A 485 -13.38 -6.58 6.51
CA ALA A 485 -12.37 -7.46 5.91
C ALA A 485 -12.92 -8.89 5.68
N GLY A 486 -13.79 -9.38 6.57
CA GLY A 486 -14.47 -10.68 6.44
C GLY A 486 -15.39 -10.72 5.24
N ARG A 487 -16.27 -9.73 5.09
CA ARG A 487 -17.18 -9.63 3.93
C ARG A 487 -16.40 -9.50 2.61
N ALA A 488 -15.28 -8.75 2.62
CA ALA A 488 -14.40 -8.68 1.46
C ALA A 488 -13.72 -10.01 1.14
N ALA A 489 -13.33 -10.79 2.16
CA ALA A 489 -12.79 -12.14 1.97
C ALA A 489 -13.83 -13.13 1.44
N GLU A 490 -15.06 -13.04 1.89
CA GLU A 490 -16.18 -13.85 1.40
C GLU A 490 -16.51 -13.56 -0.06
N GLU A 491 -16.50 -12.26 -0.47
CA GLU A 491 -16.68 -11.87 -1.88
C GLU A 491 -15.64 -12.52 -2.78
N LEU A 492 -14.36 -12.57 -2.35
CA LEU A 492 -13.27 -13.20 -3.12
C LEU A 492 -13.44 -14.72 -3.24
N LEU A 493 -13.93 -15.37 -2.19
CA LEU A 493 -14.10 -16.82 -2.15
C LEU A 493 -15.44 -17.28 -2.76
N ALA A 494 -16.38 -16.40 -2.99
CA ALA A 494 -17.68 -16.73 -3.61
C ALA A 494 -17.54 -17.09 -5.11
N LEU A 495 -16.49 -16.63 -5.77
CA LEU A 495 -16.14 -16.98 -7.15
C LEU A 495 -15.36 -18.32 -7.16
N LYS A 496 -16.10 -19.43 -6.94
CA LYS A 496 -15.55 -20.79 -6.93
C LYS A 496 -15.70 -21.46 -8.27
#